data_51a0100d323475ac8462bb216f6c2019
#
_entry.id   51a0100d323475ac8462bb216f6c2019
#
_cell.length_a   1.000
_cell.length_b   1.000
_cell.length_c   1.000
_cell.angle_alpha   90.00
_cell.angle_beta   90.00
_cell.angle_gamma   90.00
#
_symmetry.space_group_name_H-M   'P 1'
#
loop_
_entity.id
_entity.type
_entity.pdbx_description
1 polymer ?
#
loop_
_entity_poly.entity_id
_entity_poly.type
_entity_poly.pdbx_seq_one_letter_code
_entity_poly.pdbx_strand_id
1 'polypeptide(L)'
;MESEDRDSYFDPQCVAEHASTIYTHCLSAEEQSMPIANLMDYQKDINPSMREILADWLIEVHLKFKLLPETLFLTVNLIDRFLSTTSIYRNKLQLVGVTAMLIASKYEEIYPPIVSDFVYITDNAYKREEILEMEEKMLHKLQFGVHYTSPFRFLQRFICLKNSSETEKNFALFMLEGSLIQYSMLSYKPSVLAASALYLASKLCFSKEPWSNRMASITTLQEKTLRKCAKDIYE
;
A
#
# COMPACT_ATOMS: atom_id res chain seq x y z
N MET A 1 -18.76 -5.78 -19.07
CA MET A 1 -18.66 -6.49 -17.79
C MET A 1 -17.91 -7.79 -18.06
N GLU A 2 -16.78 -8.00 -17.39
CA GLU A 2 -16.01 -9.24 -17.53
C GLU A 2 -16.81 -10.43 -16.97
N SER A 3 -16.50 -11.67 -17.42
CA SER A 3 -17.22 -12.87 -16.95
C SER A 3 -17.14 -13.07 -15.44
N GLU A 4 -16.01 -12.71 -14.86
CA GLU A 4 -15.73 -12.83 -13.43
C GLU A 4 -16.51 -11.82 -12.57
N ASP A 5 -16.91 -10.70 -13.15
CA ASP A 5 -17.76 -9.72 -12.46
C ASP A 5 -19.21 -10.23 -12.28
N ARG A 6 -19.59 -11.27 -13.03
CA ARG A 6 -20.94 -11.85 -12.94
C ARG A 6 -21.17 -12.58 -11.62
N ASP A 7 -20.14 -13.26 -11.10
CA ASP A 7 -20.24 -14.00 -9.83
C ASP A 7 -20.45 -13.04 -8.64
N SER A 8 -19.92 -11.82 -8.75
CA SER A 8 -20.06 -10.75 -7.77
C SER A 8 -21.23 -9.79 -8.05
N TYR A 9 -22.02 -10.02 -9.10
CA TYR A 9 -23.07 -9.11 -9.53
C TYR A 9 -24.17 -8.92 -8.49
N PHE A 10 -24.48 -9.98 -7.73
CA PHE A 10 -25.50 -9.95 -6.69
C PHE A 10 -25.00 -9.44 -5.33
N ASP A 11 -23.69 -9.22 -5.20
CA ASP A 11 -23.11 -8.62 -4.01
C ASP A 11 -23.06 -7.09 -4.16
N PRO A 12 -23.90 -6.33 -3.43
CA PRO A 12 -23.93 -4.88 -3.55
C PRO A 12 -22.62 -4.20 -3.15
N GLN A 13 -21.74 -4.88 -2.40
CA GLN A 13 -20.43 -4.34 -2.01
C GLN A 13 -19.41 -4.41 -3.15
N CYS A 14 -19.60 -5.32 -4.10
CA CYS A 14 -18.64 -5.52 -5.21
C CYS A 14 -18.81 -4.52 -6.37
N VAL A 15 -19.99 -3.87 -6.50
CA VAL A 15 -20.32 -2.88 -7.55
C VAL A 15 -19.88 -3.33 -8.95
N ALA A 16 -20.15 -4.60 -9.28
CA ALA A 16 -19.60 -5.31 -10.43
C ALA A 16 -19.83 -4.60 -11.78
N GLU A 17 -20.97 -3.93 -11.95
CA GLU A 17 -21.30 -3.18 -13.17
C GLU A 17 -20.35 -1.99 -13.43
N HIS A 18 -19.72 -1.44 -12.39
CA HIS A 18 -18.77 -0.33 -12.48
C HIS A 18 -17.29 -0.75 -12.38
N ALA A 19 -17.01 -2.04 -12.22
CA ALA A 19 -15.65 -2.55 -11.97
C ALA A 19 -14.63 -2.08 -13.03
N SER A 20 -15.00 -2.09 -14.32
CA SER A 20 -14.12 -1.59 -15.39
C SER A 20 -13.88 -0.09 -15.31
N THR A 21 -14.92 0.70 -15.01
CA THR A 21 -14.81 2.16 -14.88
C THR A 21 -13.95 2.54 -13.67
N ILE A 22 -14.16 1.85 -12.54
CA ILE A 22 -13.35 2.02 -11.32
C ILE A 22 -11.89 1.69 -11.61
N TYR A 23 -11.62 0.58 -12.30
CA TYR A 23 -10.26 0.19 -12.67
C TYR A 23 -9.57 1.25 -13.55
N THR A 24 -10.26 1.75 -14.58
CA THR A 24 -9.75 2.81 -15.45
C THR A 24 -9.45 4.09 -14.67
N HIS A 25 -10.34 4.46 -13.75
CA HIS A 25 -10.11 5.60 -12.86
C HIS A 25 -8.88 5.39 -11.96
N CYS A 26 -8.74 4.22 -11.35
CA CYS A 26 -7.59 3.87 -10.53
C CYS A 26 -6.27 3.99 -11.31
N LEU A 27 -6.21 3.49 -12.55
CA LEU A 27 -5.03 3.62 -13.42
C LEU A 27 -4.69 5.08 -13.74
N SER A 28 -5.69 5.93 -13.94
CA SER A 28 -5.46 7.35 -14.22
C SER A 28 -5.04 8.16 -12.99
N ALA A 29 -5.40 7.70 -11.78
CA ALA A 29 -5.17 8.39 -10.53
C ALA A 29 -3.91 7.90 -9.78
N GLU A 30 -3.39 6.69 -10.09
CA GLU A 30 -2.32 6.08 -9.29
C GLU A 30 -1.05 6.92 -9.19
N GLU A 31 -0.66 7.64 -10.25
CA GLU A 31 0.54 8.47 -10.25
C GLU A 31 0.41 9.73 -9.39
N GLN A 32 -0.81 10.24 -9.18
CA GLN A 32 -1.05 11.51 -8.47
C GLN A 32 -0.68 11.44 -6.99
N SER A 33 -0.75 10.24 -6.42
CA SER A 33 -0.48 9.99 -5.01
C SER A 33 0.80 9.19 -4.76
N MET A 34 1.65 9.02 -5.79
CA MET A 34 2.96 8.41 -5.60
C MET A 34 3.92 9.34 -4.87
N PRO A 35 4.74 8.82 -3.94
CA PRO A 35 5.84 9.57 -3.36
C PRO A 35 6.95 9.79 -4.40
N ILE A 36 7.89 10.69 -4.10
CA ILE A 36 9.10 10.85 -4.92
C ILE A 36 10.01 9.65 -4.70
N ALA A 37 10.39 8.95 -5.77
CA ALA A 37 11.18 7.70 -5.68
C ALA A 37 12.51 7.84 -4.93
N ASN A 38 13.17 9.00 -5.05
CA ASN A 38 14.42 9.33 -4.35
C ASN A 38 14.21 10.32 -3.21
N LEU A 39 13.12 10.15 -2.43
CA LEU A 39 12.78 11.05 -1.31
C LEU A 39 13.88 11.19 -0.27
N MET A 40 14.78 10.20 -0.13
CA MET A 40 15.89 10.26 0.83
C MET A 40 16.97 11.27 0.45
N ASP A 41 17.07 11.73 -0.79
CA ASP A 41 17.98 12.78 -1.22
C ASP A 41 17.64 14.13 -0.54
N TYR A 42 16.41 14.31 -0.10
CA TYR A 42 15.94 15.49 0.64
C TYR A 42 16.12 15.38 2.16
N GLN A 43 16.50 14.19 2.65
CA GLN A 43 16.63 13.91 4.08
C GLN A 43 18.09 14.03 4.54
N LYS A 44 18.30 14.74 5.67
CA LYS A 44 19.65 15.00 6.19
C LYS A 44 20.08 14.05 7.32
N ASP A 45 19.11 13.48 8.04
CA ASP A 45 19.35 12.73 9.27
C ASP A 45 18.74 11.32 9.25
N ILE A 46 17.97 10.98 8.24
CA ILE A 46 17.41 9.64 8.03
C ILE A 46 17.89 9.05 6.71
N ASN A 47 17.84 7.73 6.60
CA ASN A 47 18.28 6.97 5.44
C ASN A 47 17.27 5.86 5.10
N PRO A 48 17.43 5.16 3.94
CA PRO A 48 16.53 4.09 3.53
C PRO A 48 16.33 3.01 4.61
N SER A 49 17.40 2.52 5.23
CA SER A 49 17.31 1.46 6.25
C SER A 49 16.49 1.87 7.48
N MET A 50 16.51 3.14 7.86
CA MET A 50 15.68 3.64 8.96
C MET A 50 14.19 3.64 8.58
N ARG A 51 13.86 3.95 7.31
CA ARG A 51 12.51 3.87 6.79
C ARG A 51 12.05 2.41 6.72
N GLU A 52 12.91 1.50 6.30
CA GLU A 52 12.65 0.06 6.23
C GLU A 52 12.33 -0.52 7.62
N ILE A 53 13.14 -0.18 8.63
CA ILE A 53 12.89 -0.57 10.02
C ILE A 53 11.56 0.00 10.53
N LEU A 54 11.23 1.26 10.19
CA LEU A 54 9.94 1.84 10.56
C LEU A 54 8.78 1.09 9.89
N ALA A 55 8.88 0.80 8.60
CA ALA A 55 7.82 0.09 7.85
C ALA A 55 7.59 -1.32 8.43
N ASP A 56 8.66 -2.05 8.71
CA ASP A 56 8.59 -3.38 9.34
C ASP A 56 7.89 -3.32 10.70
N TRP A 57 8.29 -2.40 11.57
CA TRP A 57 7.63 -2.18 12.86
C TRP A 57 6.15 -1.78 12.72
N LEU A 58 5.79 -0.97 11.71
CA LEU A 58 4.39 -0.59 11.48
C LEU A 58 3.52 -1.76 11.00
N ILE A 59 4.09 -2.74 10.30
CA ILE A 59 3.39 -4.00 9.97
C ILE A 59 3.03 -4.74 11.28
N GLU A 60 3.95 -4.83 12.23
CA GLU A 60 3.65 -5.45 13.54
C GLU A 60 2.55 -4.68 14.31
N VAL A 61 2.59 -3.35 14.29
CA VAL A 61 1.57 -2.50 14.91
C VAL A 61 0.21 -2.69 14.25
N HIS A 62 0.18 -2.73 12.92
CA HIS A 62 -1.02 -3.01 12.12
C HIS A 62 -1.67 -4.34 12.54
N LEU A 63 -0.88 -5.41 12.65
CA LEU A 63 -1.35 -6.72 13.09
C LEU A 63 -1.87 -6.68 14.54
N LYS A 64 -1.17 -5.98 15.44
CA LYS A 64 -1.57 -5.85 16.84
C LYS A 64 -2.90 -5.11 17.02
N PHE A 65 -3.13 -4.08 16.23
CA PHE A 65 -4.39 -3.32 16.23
C PHE A 65 -5.48 -3.97 15.37
N LYS A 66 -5.16 -5.02 14.60
CA LYS A 66 -6.07 -5.73 13.69
C LYS A 66 -6.71 -4.79 12.66
N LEU A 67 -5.90 -3.90 12.09
CA LEU A 67 -6.34 -2.94 11.10
C LEU A 67 -6.53 -3.61 9.72
N LEU A 68 -7.27 -2.95 8.85
CA LEU A 68 -7.46 -3.37 7.47
C LEU A 68 -6.14 -3.25 6.66
N PRO A 69 -5.91 -4.10 5.66
CA PRO A 69 -4.75 -3.95 4.76
C PRO A 69 -4.70 -2.56 4.12
N GLU A 70 -5.84 -1.98 3.74
CA GLU A 70 -5.95 -0.63 3.20
C GLU A 70 -5.30 0.40 4.11
N THR A 71 -5.51 0.28 5.41
CA THR A 71 -4.92 1.17 6.43
C THR A 71 -3.41 1.10 6.43
N LEU A 72 -2.81 -0.09 6.29
CA LEU A 72 -1.36 -0.26 6.24
C LEU A 72 -0.77 0.39 4.99
N PHE A 73 -1.32 0.10 3.81
CA PHE A 73 -0.82 0.67 2.55
C PHE A 73 -0.95 2.19 2.53
N LEU A 74 -2.06 2.73 3.03
CA LEU A 74 -2.26 4.18 3.17
C LEU A 74 -1.26 4.79 4.15
N THR A 75 -1.00 4.14 5.30
CA THR A 75 -0.01 4.59 6.29
C THR A 75 1.35 4.81 5.66
N VAL A 76 1.88 3.81 4.96
CA VAL A 76 3.21 3.90 4.35
C VAL A 76 3.24 4.96 3.24
N ASN A 77 2.18 5.06 2.43
CA ASN A 77 2.08 6.11 1.41
C ASN A 77 2.10 7.52 2.02
N LEU A 78 1.35 7.76 3.11
CA LEU A 78 1.35 9.06 3.80
C LEU A 78 2.73 9.42 4.35
N ILE A 79 3.46 8.44 4.92
CA ILE A 79 4.83 8.62 5.40
C ILE A 79 5.73 9.05 4.24
N ASP A 80 5.75 8.29 3.16
CA ASP A 80 6.66 8.51 2.04
C ASP A 80 6.36 9.85 1.33
N ARG A 81 5.09 10.21 1.16
CA ARG A 81 4.70 11.52 0.62
C ARG A 81 5.07 12.67 1.53
N PHE A 82 4.92 12.51 2.84
CA PHE A 82 5.33 13.52 3.81
C PHE A 82 6.84 13.69 3.83
N LEU A 83 7.60 12.61 3.82
CA LEU A 83 9.07 12.61 3.75
C LEU A 83 9.60 13.18 2.42
N SER A 84 8.82 13.09 1.33
CA SER A 84 9.15 13.70 0.04
C SER A 84 9.19 15.24 0.07
N THR A 85 8.53 15.85 1.06
CA THR A 85 8.35 17.31 1.15
C THR A 85 8.86 17.94 2.45
N THR A 86 9.20 17.10 3.44
CA THR A 86 9.55 17.56 4.78
C THR A 86 10.76 16.81 5.31
N SER A 87 11.84 17.53 5.63
CA SER A 87 13.00 16.94 6.28
C SER A 87 12.71 16.68 7.76
N ILE A 88 13.06 15.48 8.23
CA ILE A 88 12.76 14.99 9.59
C ILE A 88 14.04 14.54 10.28
N TYR A 89 14.15 14.81 11.59
CA TYR A 89 15.18 14.22 12.43
C TYR A 89 14.83 12.78 12.80
N ARG A 90 15.86 11.93 12.96
CA ARG A 90 15.69 10.50 13.25
C ARG A 90 14.84 10.21 14.50
N ASN A 91 14.95 11.06 15.53
CA ASN A 91 14.18 10.93 16.77
C ASN A 91 12.67 11.26 16.61
N LYS A 92 12.25 11.78 15.45
CA LYS A 92 10.84 12.06 15.11
C LYS A 92 10.28 11.11 14.05
N LEU A 93 11.09 10.19 13.51
CA LEU A 93 10.66 9.29 12.44
C LEU A 93 9.55 8.35 12.91
N GLN A 94 9.65 7.79 14.13
CA GLN A 94 8.61 6.95 14.70
C GLN A 94 7.32 7.75 14.96
N LEU A 95 7.43 9.02 15.40
CA LEU A 95 6.28 9.91 15.55
C LEU A 95 5.54 10.10 14.22
N VAL A 96 6.27 10.32 13.12
CA VAL A 96 5.67 10.38 11.78
C VAL A 96 4.94 9.08 11.45
N GLY A 97 5.53 7.93 11.73
CA GLY A 97 4.93 6.62 11.49
C GLY A 97 3.59 6.41 12.20
N VAL A 98 3.57 6.60 13.52
CA VAL A 98 2.33 6.42 14.31
C VAL A 98 1.26 7.44 13.97
N THR A 99 1.66 8.67 13.65
CA THR A 99 0.72 9.72 13.24
C THR A 99 0.12 9.41 11.85
N ALA A 100 0.91 8.91 10.91
CA ALA A 100 0.40 8.46 9.62
C ALA A 100 -0.60 7.32 9.78
N MET A 101 -0.33 6.36 10.68
CA MET A 101 -1.25 5.26 10.95
C MET A 101 -2.53 5.75 11.65
N LEU A 102 -2.45 6.74 12.53
CA LEU A 102 -3.63 7.39 13.12
C LEU A 102 -4.51 8.04 12.01
N ILE A 103 -3.90 8.78 11.09
CA ILE A 103 -4.63 9.42 9.97
C ILE A 103 -5.27 8.35 9.08
N ALA A 104 -4.49 7.33 8.69
CA ALA A 104 -4.96 6.24 7.86
C ALA A 104 -6.11 5.46 8.52
N SER A 105 -5.99 5.18 9.83
CA SER A 105 -7.06 4.51 10.59
C SER A 105 -8.34 5.34 10.63
N LYS A 106 -8.25 6.64 10.85
CA LYS A 106 -9.43 7.54 10.81
C LYS A 106 -10.11 7.58 9.43
N TYR A 107 -9.34 7.30 8.37
CA TYR A 107 -9.83 7.33 7.00
C TYR A 107 -10.48 5.99 6.56
N GLU A 108 -9.88 4.85 6.93
CA GLU A 108 -10.26 3.53 6.41
C GLU A 108 -11.07 2.70 7.41
N GLU A 109 -10.89 2.89 8.74
CA GLU A 109 -11.50 2.02 9.75
C GLU A 109 -12.86 2.52 10.20
N ILE A 110 -13.81 1.60 10.43
CA ILE A 110 -15.09 1.92 11.06
C ILE A 110 -14.89 2.31 12.53
N TYR A 111 -13.97 1.62 13.23
CA TYR A 111 -13.62 1.86 14.63
C TYR A 111 -12.11 2.06 14.75
N PRO A 112 -11.59 3.27 14.46
CA PRO A 112 -10.17 3.53 14.54
C PRO A 112 -9.67 3.48 15.98
N PRO A 113 -8.41 3.05 16.21
CA PRO A 113 -7.76 3.19 17.52
C PRO A 113 -7.71 4.65 17.96
N ILE A 114 -7.79 4.89 19.26
CA ILE A 114 -7.72 6.25 19.81
C ILE A 114 -6.27 6.70 20.01
N VAL A 115 -6.05 8.02 20.13
CA VAL A 115 -4.69 8.58 20.23
C VAL A 115 -3.88 7.98 21.37
N SER A 116 -4.51 7.65 22.49
CA SER A 116 -3.84 6.99 23.65
C SER A 116 -3.26 5.62 23.30
N ASP A 117 -3.86 4.87 22.36
CA ASP A 117 -3.33 3.58 21.92
C ASP A 117 -2.01 3.79 21.15
N PHE A 118 -1.92 4.87 20.37
CA PHE A 118 -0.70 5.25 19.67
C PHE A 118 0.39 5.78 20.63
N VAL A 119 0.03 6.46 21.70
CA VAL A 119 0.98 6.81 22.77
C VAL A 119 1.52 5.54 23.41
N TYR A 120 0.63 4.59 23.77
CA TYR A 120 1.01 3.33 24.42
C TYR A 120 1.92 2.46 23.54
N ILE A 121 1.63 2.34 22.22
CA ILE A 121 2.41 1.47 21.33
C ILE A 121 3.85 1.98 21.12
N THR A 122 4.10 3.28 21.34
CA THR A 122 5.44 3.88 21.32
C THR A 122 6.16 3.80 22.67
N ASP A 123 5.62 3.04 23.63
CA ASP A 123 6.12 2.98 25.01
C ASP A 123 6.21 4.37 25.68
N ASN A 124 5.22 5.22 25.43
CA ASN A 124 5.15 6.61 25.90
C ASN A 124 6.33 7.49 25.45
N ALA A 125 7.00 7.14 24.35
CA ALA A 125 8.08 7.97 23.80
C ALA A 125 7.59 9.34 23.34
N TYR A 126 6.29 9.45 23.01
CA TYR A 126 5.65 10.70 22.58
C TYR A 126 4.38 10.94 23.39
N LYS A 127 4.11 12.23 23.66
CA LYS A 127 2.88 12.67 24.31
C LYS A 127 1.74 12.76 23.29
N ARG A 128 0.50 12.71 23.81
CA ARG A 128 -0.71 12.90 23.01
C ARG A 128 -0.68 14.18 22.16
N GLU A 129 -0.22 15.27 22.77
CA GLU A 129 -0.13 16.58 22.13
C GLU A 129 0.83 16.56 20.94
N GLU A 130 1.98 15.88 21.06
CA GLU A 130 2.97 15.75 19.97
C GLU A 130 2.40 14.98 18.77
N ILE A 131 1.60 13.94 19.01
CA ILE A 131 0.93 13.17 17.96
C ILE A 131 -0.09 14.04 17.23
N LEU A 132 -0.90 14.82 17.96
CA LEU A 132 -1.92 15.70 17.38
C LEU A 132 -1.29 16.87 16.60
N GLU A 133 -0.22 17.48 17.11
CA GLU A 133 0.54 18.50 16.39
C GLU A 133 1.16 17.96 15.10
N MET A 134 1.67 16.71 15.14
CA MET A 134 2.21 16.08 13.94
C MET A 134 1.09 15.71 12.96
N GLU A 135 -0.09 15.31 13.42
CA GLU A 135 -1.27 15.06 12.59
C GLU A 135 -1.67 16.33 11.82
N GLU A 136 -1.81 17.45 12.51
CA GLU A 136 -2.11 18.73 11.89
C GLU A 136 -1.05 19.10 10.84
N LYS A 137 0.22 18.98 11.19
CA LYS A 137 1.34 19.25 10.29
C LYS A 137 1.33 18.38 9.05
N MET A 138 1.08 17.07 9.20
CA MET A 138 1.02 16.14 8.07
C MET A 138 -0.15 16.45 7.15
N LEU A 139 -1.34 16.65 7.69
CA LEU A 139 -2.54 16.98 6.90
C LEU A 139 -2.35 18.28 6.11
N HIS A 140 -1.81 19.33 6.73
CA HIS A 140 -1.50 20.58 6.02
C HIS A 140 -0.47 20.41 4.91
N LYS A 141 0.62 19.65 5.17
CA LYS A 141 1.66 19.39 4.15
C LYS A 141 1.15 18.56 2.99
N LEU A 142 0.26 17.62 3.25
CA LEU A 142 -0.38 16.79 2.23
C LEU A 142 -1.62 17.47 1.62
N GLN A 143 -1.94 18.72 2.02
CA GLN A 143 -3.10 19.48 1.55
C GLN A 143 -4.42 18.71 1.71
N PHE A 144 -4.53 17.93 2.80
CA PHE A 144 -5.66 17.03 3.07
C PHE A 144 -5.92 15.98 1.98
N GLY A 145 -4.97 15.79 1.06
CA GLY A 145 -5.02 14.78 0.01
C GLY A 145 -4.68 13.38 0.55
N VAL A 146 -5.56 12.84 1.40
CA VAL A 146 -5.36 11.53 2.05
C VAL A 146 -5.63 10.38 1.08
N HIS A 147 -6.49 10.60 0.08
CA HIS A 147 -6.84 9.55 -0.89
C HIS A 147 -5.60 8.96 -1.58
N TYR A 148 -5.58 7.63 -1.68
CA TYR A 148 -4.51 6.86 -2.32
C TYR A 148 -5.08 5.67 -3.09
N THR A 149 -4.69 5.54 -4.37
CA THR A 149 -4.98 4.34 -5.15
C THR A 149 -3.92 3.29 -4.83
N SER A 150 -4.18 2.48 -3.80
CA SER A 150 -3.20 1.53 -3.27
C SER A 150 -2.97 0.32 -4.19
N PRO A 151 -1.78 -0.30 -4.15
CA PRO A 151 -1.53 -1.54 -4.86
C PRO A 151 -2.44 -2.69 -4.37
N PHE A 152 -2.93 -2.64 -3.14
CA PHE A 152 -3.87 -3.64 -2.63
C PHE A 152 -5.20 -3.63 -3.40
N ARG A 153 -5.73 -2.45 -3.78
CA ARG A 153 -6.93 -2.33 -4.62
C ARG A 153 -6.75 -2.98 -5.99
N PHE A 154 -5.60 -2.78 -6.61
CA PHE A 154 -5.26 -3.45 -7.86
C PHE A 154 -5.14 -4.96 -7.67
N LEU A 155 -4.49 -5.41 -6.58
CA LEU A 155 -4.35 -6.84 -6.28
C LEU A 155 -5.71 -7.52 -6.13
N GLN A 156 -6.65 -6.94 -5.39
CA GLN A 156 -8.02 -7.45 -5.24
C GLN A 156 -8.67 -7.66 -6.62
N ARG A 157 -8.56 -6.68 -7.52
CA ARG A 157 -9.10 -6.78 -8.87
C ARG A 157 -8.42 -7.88 -9.69
N PHE A 158 -7.09 -7.99 -9.63
CA PHE A 158 -6.34 -8.99 -10.40
C PHE A 158 -6.60 -10.42 -9.90
N ILE A 159 -6.75 -10.61 -8.60
CA ILE A 159 -7.15 -11.88 -7.98
C ILE A 159 -8.51 -12.33 -8.52
N CYS A 160 -9.48 -11.43 -8.58
CA CYS A 160 -10.80 -11.70 -9.13
C CYS A 160 -10.73 -12.06 -10.62
N LEU A 161 -10.07 -11.25 -11.45
CA LEU A 161 -9.92 -11.46 -12.89
C LEU A 161 -9.22 -12.79 -13.24
N LYS A 162 -8.25 -13.20 -12.43
CA LYS A 162 -7.50 -14.45 -12.62
C LYS A 162 -8.23 -15.68 -12.05
N ASN A 163 -9.22 -15.47 -11.19
CA ASN A 163 -9.84 -16.53 -10.38
C ASN A 163 -8.78 -17.32 -9.59
N SER A 164 -7.95 -16.57 -8.85
CA SER A 164 -6.79 -17.12 -8.13
C SER A 164 -7.21 -18.02 -6.98
N SER A 165 -6.43 -19.08 -6.74
CA SER A 165 -6.60 -19.95 -5.56
C SER A 165 -6.32 -19.17 -4.26
N GLU A 166 -6.83 -19.66 -3.13
CA GLU A 166 -6.60 -19.03 -1.83
C GLU A 166 -5.11 -18.97 -1.47
N THR A 167 -4.36 -20.00 -1.85
CA THR A 167 -2.90 -20.02 -1.66
C THR A 167 -2.21 -18.91 -2.48
N GLU A 168 -2.59 -18.74 -3.75
CA GLU A 168 -2.04 -17.67 -4.59
C GLU A 168 -2.37 -16.28 -4.03
N LYS A 169 -3.60 -16.08 -3.52
CA LYS A 169 -4.02 -14.83 -2.90
C LYS A 169 -3.14 -14.48 -1.69
N ASN A 170 -2.96 -15.43 -0.78
CA ASN A 170 -2.19 -15.23 0.44
C ASN A 170 -0.71 -14.97 0.12
N PHE A 171 -0.11 -15.69 -0.84
CA PHE A 171 1.24 -15.42 -1.30
C PHE A 171 1.37 -14.04 -1.95
N ALA A 172 0.41 -13.67 -2.81
CA ALA A 172 0.44 -12.37 -3.46
C ALA A 172 0.32 -11.22 -2.46
N LEU A 173 -0.54 -11.36 -1.45
CA LEU A 173 -0.68 -10.37 -0.37
C LEU A 173 0.62 -10.28 0.44
N PHE A 174 1.19 -11.41 0.86
CA PHE A 174 2.46 -11.45 1.59
C PHE A 174 3.59 -10.76 0.83
N MET A 175 3.74 -11.04 -0.48
CA MET A 175 4.74 -10.39 -1.33
C MET A 175 4.48 -8.88 -1.46
N LEU A 176 3.23 -8.49 -1.56
CA LEU A 176 2.85 -7.08 -1.69
C LEU A 176 3.09 -6.31 -0.39
N GLU A 177 2.77 -6.88 0.76
CA GLU A 177 3.07 -6.30 2.08
C GLU A 177 4.59 -6.20 2.30
N GLY A 178 5.34 -7.25 1.97
CA GLY A 178 6.80 -7.23 2.03
C GLY A 178 7.43 -6.13 1.17
N SER A 179 6.82 -5.81 0.02
CA SER A 179 7.28 -4.71 -0.83
C SER A 179 7.18 -3.33 -0.19
N LEU A 180 6.35 -3.14 0.86
CA LEU A 180 6.27 -1.88 1.60
C LEU A 180 7.55 -1.56 2.39
N ILE A 181 8.29 -2.60 2.79
CA ILE A 181 9.53 -2.44 3.54
C ILE A 181 10.62 -1.90 2.62
N GLN A 182 10.75 -2.46 1.43
CA GLN A 182 11.85 -2.17 0.51
C GLN A 182 11.74 -0.76 -0.10
N TYR A 183 12.73 0.08 0.16
CA TYR A 183 12.78 1.46 -0.35
C TYR A 183 12.79 1.53 -1.89
N SER A 184 13.44 0.58 -2.56
CA SER A 184 13.53 0.51 -4.03
C SER A 184 12.17 0.36 -4.72
N MET A 185 11.16 -0.19 -4.03
CA MET A 185 9.82 -0.40 -4.55
C MET A 185 9.04 0.89 -4.80
N LEU A 186 9.45 2.02 -4.21
CA LEU A 186 8.84 3.34 -4.45
C LEU A 186 8.90 3.80 -5.91
N SER A 187 9.79 3.22 -6.70
CA SER A 187 9.92 3.53 -8.14
C SER A 187 8.84 2.88 -9.01
N TYR A 188 8.11 1.90 -8.48
CA TYR A 188 7.09 1.16 -9.22
C TYR A 188 5.70 1.73 -8.98
N LYS A 189 4.88 1.74 -10.04
CA LYS A 189 3.45 2.10 -9.93
C LYS A 189 2.69 1.05 -9.11
N PRO A 190 1.68 1.46 -8.35
CA PRO A 190 0.83 0.56 -7.58
C PRO A 190 0.27 -0.62 -8.39
N SER A 191 -0.20 -0.36 -9.62
CA SER A 191 -0.70 -1.40 -10.52
C SER A 191 0.36 -2.43 -10.90
N VAL A 192 1.61 -1.98 -11.14
CA VAL A 192 2.74 -2.84 -11.49
C VAL A 192 3.17 -3.68 -10.29
N LEU A 193 3.24 -3.10 -9.08
CA LEU A 193 3.53 -3.84 -7.84
C LEU A 193 2.52 -4.97 -7.61
N ALA A 194 1.23 -4.65 -7.68
CA ALA A 194 0.16 -5.63 -7.50
C ALA A 194 0.21 -6.77 -8.52
N ALA A 195 0.37 -6.43 -9.81
CA ALA A 195 0.47 -7.41 -10.87
C ALA A 195 1.72 -8.30 -10.73
N SER A 196 2.85 -7.70 -10.33
CA SER A 196 4.12 -8.43 -10.14
C SER A 196 4.07 -9.35 -8.94
N ALA A 197 3.44 -8.94 -7.84
CA ALA A 197 3.21 -9.78 -6.66
C ALA A 197 2.33 -11.01 -7.01
N LEU A 198 1.23 -10.80 -7.73
CA LEU A 198 0.37 -11.92 -8.17
C LEU A 198 1.08 -12.82 -9.18
N TYR A 199 1.83 -12.26 -10.12
CA TYR A 199 2.62 -13.03 -11.07
C TYR A 199 3.66 -13.92 -10.37
N LEU A 200 4.37 -13.37 -9.39
CA LEU A 200 5.36 -14.10 -8.59
C LEU A 200 4.69 -15.21 -7.77
N ALA A 201 3.60 -14.89 -7.07
CA ALA A 201 2.82 -15.88 -6.31
C ALA A 201 2.34 -17.03 -7.21
N SER A 202 1.84 -16.72 -8.40
CA SER A 202 1.40 -17.73 -9.37
C SER A 202 2.54 -18.63 -9.84
N LYS A 203 3.74 -18.07 -10.03
CA LYS A 203 4.92 -18.87 -10.34
C LYS A 203 5.32 -19.81 -9.21
N LEU A 204 5.31 -19.31 -7.98
CA LEU A 204 5.62 -20.11 -6.79
C LEU A 204 4.59 -21.22 -6.55
N CYS A 205 3.33 -20.99 -6.93
CA CYS A 205 2.27 -22.01 -6.90
C CYS A 205 2.26 -22.94 -8.14
N PHE A 206 3.29 -22.89 -8.97
CA PHE A 206 3.42 -23.71 -10.18
C PHE A 206 2.26 -23.58 -11.17
N SER A 207 1.65 -22.40 -11.26
CA SER A 207 0.62 -22.12 -12.25
C SER A 207 1.16 -22.30 -13.67
N LYS A 208 0.40 -23.00 -14.53
CA LYS A 208 0.78 -23.19 -15.94
C LYS A 208 0.85 -21.89 -16.72
N GLU A 209 0.02 -20.94 -16.35
CA GLU A 209 -0.09 -19.63 -16.99
C GLU A 209 -0.11 -18.53 -15.92
N PRO A 210 1.07 -18.13 -15.38
CA PRO A 210 1.16 -17.16 -14.29
C PRO A 210 0.53 -15.81 -14.63
N TRP A 211 0.66 -15.37 -15.91
CA TRP A 211 0.06 -14.14 -16.44
C TRP A 211 -0.45 -14.40 -17.87
N SER A 212 -1.74 -14.61 -18.01
CA SER A 212 -2.36 -14.97 -19.28
C SER A 212 -2.41 -13.77 -20.25
N ASN A 213 -2.53 -14.10 -21.56
CA ASN A 213 -2.78 -13.07 -22.57
C ASN A 213 -4.07 -12.28 -22.30
N ARG A 214 -5.08 -12.93 -21.70
CA ARG A 214 -6.30 -12.29 -21.25
C ARG A 214 -6.01 -11.26 -20.15
N MET A 215 -5.24 -11.62 -19.12
CA MET A 215 -4.81 -10.69 -18.09
C MET A 215 -4.05 -9.51 -18.69
N ALA A 216 -3.12 -9.77 -19.61
CA ALA A 216 -2.36 -8.72 -20.28
C ALA A 216 -3.26 -7.76 -21.09
N SER A 217 -4.31 -8.27 -21.74
CA SER A 217 -5.27 -7.46 -22.49
C SER A 217 -6.13 -6.58 -21.60
N ILE A 218 -6.68 -7.12 -20.51
CA ILE A 218 -7.59 -6.39 -19.61
C ILE A 218 -6.81 -5.36 -18.77
N THR A 219 -5.65 -5.75 -18.26
CA THR A 219 -4.85 -4.90 -17.35
C THR A 219 -3.94 -3.93 -18.09
N THR A 220 -3.72 -4.12 -19.39
CA THR A 220 -2.71 -3.43 -20.21
C THR A 220 -1.26 -3.68 -19.78
N LEU A 221 -1.03 -4.58 -18.82
CA LEU A 221 0.29 -4.92 -18.27
C LEU A 221 0.82 -6.20 -18.92
N GLN A 222 1.95 -6.09 -19.61
CA GLN A 222 2.59 -7.21 -20.26
C GLN A 222 3.50 -7.98 -19.26
N GLU A 223 3.56 -9.30 -19.36
CA GLU A 223 4.42 -10.14 -18.53
C GLU A 223 5.88 -9.64 -18.50
N LYS A 224 6.40 -9.18 -19.63
CA LYS A 224 7.76 -8.64 -19.73
C LYS A 224 8.00 -7.47 -18.76
N THR A 225 7.00 -6.60 -18.57
CA THR A 225 7.07 -5.47 -17.65
C THR A 225 7.09 -5.95 -16.18
N LEU A 226 6.35 -7.02 -15.89
CA LEU A 226 6.23 -7.55 -14.53
C LEU A 226 7.50 -8.26 -14.06
N ARG A 227 8.25 -8.91 -14.95
CA ARG A 227 9.41 -9.75 -14.61
C ARG A 227 10.48 -9.02 -13.81
N LYS A 228 10.76 -7.76 -14.15
CA LYS A 228 11.75 -6.95 -13.42
C LYS A 228 11.28 -6.67 -12.00
N CYS A 229 10.08 -6.11 -11.85
CA CYS A 229 9.51 -5.80 -10.56
C CYS A 229 9.32 -7.07 -9.69
N ALA A 230 8.87 -8.18 -10.28
CA ALA A 230 8.74 -9.46 -9.58
C ALA A 230 10.10 -10.01 -9.07
N LYS A 231 11.18 -9.78 -9.83
CA LYS A 231 12.53 -10.13 -9.39
C LYS A 231 12.95 -9.25 -8.20
N ASP A 232 12.73 -7.96 -8.29
CA ASP A 232 13.08 -7.01 -7.24
C ASP A 232 12.26 -7.24 -5.95
N ILE A 233 11.00 -7.73 -6.06
CA ILE A 233 10.19 -8.14 -4.88
C ILE A 233 10.75 -9.43 -4.23
N TYR A 234 11.35 -10.32 -5.03
CA TYR A 234 11.85 -11.62 -4.56
C TYR A 234 13.22 -11.49 -3.86
N GLU A 235 14.05 -10.53 -4.23
CA GLU A 235 15.38 -10.24 -3.65
C GLU A 235 15.27 -9.53 -2.30
#